data_b5294dd680a910c332879a8b4438ea11
#
_entry.id   b5294dd680a910c332879a8b4438ea11
#
_cell.length_a   1.000
_cell.length_b   1.000
_cell.length_c   1.000
_cell.angle_alpha   90.00
_cell.angle_beta   90.00
_cell.angle_gamma   90.00
#
_symmetry.space_group_name_H-M   'P 1'
#
loop_
_entity.id
_entity.type
_entity.pdbx_description
1 polymer ?
#
loop_
_entity_poly.entity_id
_entity_poly.type
_entity_poly.pdbx_seq_one_letter_code
_entity_poly.pdbx_strand_id
1 'polypeptide(L)'
;MNAVEYPKVRSVCEFAGRCITLISFLFLAGVSDAGPVPLFSATYKVSYGILRGDMTLELRREDDTGYIYETSLTPRGIVKLFRSGSIVETTSLQIEDGILTPLDYRSTDTIADPTRKTEYLFDTPPGRVTGIYKDREVDEPMRPNGHNRISAHVAVMLAMNTGASMTAISVFDRARWRDFEFEVLPGKTVKTPLGNYETVEIRYSSDNKNKSWSLHCAEALDFAPVMIVYSEDDDIKSKAVLIEYESLSATTVPNQPQPISSR
;
A
#
# COMPACT_ATOMS: atom_id res chain seq x y z
N MET A 1 48.62 -12.97 -41.89
CA MET A 1 49.05 -14.35 -41.72
C MET A 1 50.11 -14.34 -40.64
N ASN A 2 49.76 -14.67 -39.43
CA ASN A 2 50.66 -15.18 -38.38
C ASN A 2 49.77 -15.76 -37.28
N ALA A 3 49.85 -17.09 -37.18
CA ALA A 3 49.20 -17.87 -36.16
C ALA A 3 49.97 -17.73 -34.84
N VAL A 4 49.27 -17.56 -33.74
CA VAL A 4 49.86 -17.64 -32.41
C VAL A 4 49.41 -18.95 -31.78
N GLU A 5 50.44 -19.81 -31.53
CA GLU A 5 50.34 -21.09 -30.86
C GLU A 5 50.08 -20.92 -29.35
N TYR A 6 49.19 -21.78 -28.82
CA TYR A 6 48.98 -21.95 -27.39
C TYR A 6 49.85 -23.13 -26.87
N PRO A 7 50.56 -22.99 -25.72
CA PRO A 7 51.27 -24.10 -25.15
C PRO A 7 50.36 -25.03 -24.33
N LYS A 8 50.49 -26.34 -24.62
CA LYS A 8 49.98 -27.45 -23.82
C LYS A 8 50.69 -27.48 -22.44
N VAL A 9 49.88 -27.52 -21.37
CA VAL A 9 50.38 -27.90 -20.05
C VAL A 9 49.92 -29.31 -19.72
N ARG A 10 50.92 -30.11 -19.35
CA ARG A 10 50.84 -31.54 -19.02
C ARG A 10 50.19 -31.76 -17.64
N SER A 11 49.43 -32.85 -17.58
CA SER A 11 49.02 -33.61 -16.42
C SER A 11 50.19 -33.98 -15.49
N VAL A 12 49.99 -33.78 -14.18
CA VAL A 12 50.68 -34.60 -13.15
C VAL A 12 49.62 -34.98 -12.12
N CYS A 13 49.36 -36.27 -12.07
CA CYS A 13 48.67 -36.98 -11.00
C CYS A 13 49.58 -37.20 -9.79
N GLU A 14 48.91 -37.44 -8.65
CA GLU A 14 49.33 -38.12 -7.43
C GLU A 14 49.69 -37.24 -6.21
N PHE A 15 48.93 -37.26 -5.15
CA PHE A 15 49.12 -38.06 -3.94
C PHE A 15 48.20 -37.65 -2.78
N ALA A 16 47.63 -38.69 -2.19
CA ALA A 16 47.32 -38.84 -0.76
C ALA A 16 46.16 -38.07 -0.10
N GLY A 17 45.19 -38.86 0.19
CA GLY A 17 44.11 -38.83 1.19
C GLY A 17 44.28 -37.94 2.43
N ARG A 18 43.26 -37.19 2.64
CA ARG A 18 42.82 -36.79 3.98
C ARG A 18 41.31 -36.59 3.95
N CYS A 19 40.59 -37.43 4.70
CA CYS A 19 39.18 -37.25 5.03
C CYS A 19 38.96 -35.84 5.59
N ILE A 20 38.25 -35.01 4.84
CA ILE A 20 37.63 -33.81 5.36
C ILE A 20 36.13 -34.09 5.33
N THR A 21 35.58 -34.34 6.52
CA THR A 21 34.15 -34.43 6.78
C THR A 21 33.57 -33.06 6.47
N LEU A 22 32.92 -32.93 5.30
CA LEU A 22 32.14 -31.77 4.96
C LEU A 22 30.86 -31.80 5.81
N ILE A 23 30.86 -31.02 6.89
CA ILE A 23 29.62 -30.67 7.60
C ILE A 23 28.87 -29.71 6.67
N SER A 24 27.93 -30.28 5.93
CA SER A 24 26.94 -29.49 5.21
C SER A 24 26.03 -28.79 6.23
N PHE A 25 26.37 -27.54 6.54
CA PHE A 25 25.41 -26.63 7.14
C PHE A 25 24.30 -26.40 6.11
N LEU A 26 23.20 -27.16 6.23
CA LEU A 26 21.95 -26.77 5.64
C LEU A 26 21.52 -25.46 6.31
N PHE A 27 21.83 -24.34 5.66
CA PHE A 27 21.09 -23.10 5.88
C PHE A 27 19.66 -23.40 5.43
N LEU A 28 18.79 -23.74 6.39
CA LEU A 28 17.35 -23.52 6.21
C LEU A 28 17.20 -21.99 6.05
N ALA A 29 17.28 -21.51 4.81
CA ALA A 29 16.73 -20.23 4.47
C ALA A 29 15.23 -20.34 4.83
N GLY A 30 14.85 -19.74 5.95
CA GLY A 30 13.45 -19.56 6.28
C GLY A 30 12.84 -18.82 5.08
N VAL A 31 11.93 -19.48 4.38
CA VAL A 31 11.08 -18.82 3.39
C VAL A 31 10.31 -17.81 4.21
N SER A 32 10.73 -16.56 4.18
CA SER A 32 9.92 -15.45 4.67
C SER A 32 8.70 -15.44 3.76
N ASP A 33 7.56 -15.79 4.29
CA ASP A 33 6.26 -15.67 3.60
C ASP A 33 5.91 -14.17 3.53
N ALA A 34 6.73 -13.45 2.77
CA ALA A 34 6.46 -12.07 2.43
C ALA A 34 5.29 -12.10 1.45
N GLY A 35 4.11 -11.72 1.93
CA GLY A 35 2.94 -11.57 1.08
C GLY A 35 3.21 -10.58 -0.07
N PRO A 36 2.33 -10.50 -1.06
CA PRO A 36 2.51 -9.66 -2.25
C PRO A 36 2.53 -8.15 -1.96
N VAL A 37 2.11 -7.75 -0.77
CA VAL A 37 2.15 -6.36 -0.27
C VAL A 37 2.74 -6.33 1.12
N PRO A 38 3.51 -5.27 1.47
CA PRO A 38 4.07 -5.11 2.81
C PRO A 38 2.94 -4.88 3.82
N LEU A 39 3.06 -5.48 5.00
CA LEU A 39 2.20 -5.17 6.13
C LEU A 39 2.90 -4.10 6.95
N PHE A 40 2.21 -3.01 7.24
CA PHE A 40 2.83 -1.87 7.93
C PHE A 40 1.83 -1.02 8.69
N SER A 41 2.36 -0.27 9.66
CA SER A 41 1.73 0.89 10.27
C SER A 41 2.62 2.11 10.04
N ALA A 42 2.04 3.23 9.63
CA ALA A 42 2.78 4.44 9.32
C ALA A 42 2.02 5.67 9.80
N THR A 43 2.74 6.61 10.43
CA THR A 43 2.19 7.89 10.88
C THR A 43 2.80 9.05 10.09
N TYR A 44 1.96 9.98 9.70
CA TYR A 44 2.34 11.14 8.91
C TYR A 44 1.93 12.44 9.60
N LYS A 45 2.77 13.48 9.51
CA LYS A 45 2.35 14.85 9.77
C LYS A 45 1.73 15.44 8.51
N VAL A 46 0.48 15.86 8.63
CA VAL A 46 -0.29 16.48 7.55
C VAL A 46 -0.37 17.98 7.74
N SER A 47 -0.19 18.70 6.63
CA SER A 47 -0.43 20.13 6.53
C SER A 47 -1.37 20.44 5.37
N TYR A 48 -2.36 21.32 5.59
CA TYR A 48 -3.25 21.89 4.58
C TYR A 48 -3.44 23.36 4.86
N GLY A 49 -2.74 24.20 4.12
CA GLY A 49 -2.63 25.62 4.48
C GLY A 49 -2.08 25.81 5.90
N ILE A 50 -2.86 26.45 6.77
CA ILE A 50 -2.54 26.62 8.20
C ILE A 50 -2.96 25.43 9.08
N LEU A 51 -3.80 24.53 8.54
CA LEU A 51 -4.29 23.38 9.28
C LEU A 51 -3.20 22.31 9.42
N ARG A 52 -3.20 21.64 10.56
CA ARG A 52 -2.26 20.56 10.87
C ARG A 52 -3.04 19.37 11.41
N GLY A 53 -2.53 18.17 11.12
CA GLY A 53 -3.09 16.90 11.59
C GLY A 53 -2.06 15.79 11.61
N ASP A 54 -2.45 14.69 12.20
CA ASP A 54 -1.77 13.41 12.03
C ASP A 54 -2.66 12.49 11.19
N MET A 55 -2.02 11.75 10.33
CA MET A 55 -2.65 10.69 9.54
C MET A 55 -1.93 9.38 9.84
N THR A 56 -2.68 8.34 10.12
CA THR A 56 -2.16 6.97 10.22
C THR A 56 -2.65 6.15 9.04
N LEU A 57 -1.79 5.28 8.55
CA LEU A 57 -2.09 4.25 7.56
C LEU A 57 -1.68 2.91 8.16
N GLU A 58 -2.56 1.92 8.11
CA GLU A 58 -2.26 0.57 8.57
C GLU A 58 -2.77 -0.45 7.57
N LEU A 59 -1.86 -1.30 7.08
CA LEU A 59 -2.20 -2.47 6.27
C LEU A 59 -1.84 -3.72 7.04
N ARG A 60 -2.83 -4.51 7.39
CA ARG A 60 -2.66 -5.76 8.13
C ARG A 60 -3.33 -6.92 7.42
N ARG A 61 -2.82 -8.12 7.66
CA ARG A 61 -3.43 -9.36 7.15
C ARG A 61 -4.57 -9.77 8.06
N GLU A 62 -5.68 -10.23 7.50
CA GLU A 62 -6.82 -10.78 8.22
C GLU A 62 -6.81 -12.31 8.17
N ASP A 63 -6.54 -12.87 6.99
CA ASP A 63 -6.40 -14.31 6.74
C ASP A 63 -5.40 -14.56 5.58
N ASP A 64 -5.42 -15.73 4.96
CA ASP A 64 -4.45 -16.14 3.93
C ASP A 64 -4.47 -15.22 2.68
N THR A 65 -5.64 -14.73 2.29
CA THR A 65 -5.84 -13.85 1.11
C THR A 65 -6.45 -12.50 1.47
N GLY A 66 -6.96 -12.36 2.68
CA GLY A 66 -7.67 -11.21 3.20
C GLY A 66 -6.76 -10.20 3.88
N TYR A 67 -7.02 -8.93 3.63
CA TYR A 67 -6.29 -7.79 4.21
C TYR A 67 -7.27 -6.72 4.63
N ILE A 68 -6.92 -5.98 5.68
CA ILE A 68 -7.62 -4.77 6.09
C ILE A 68 -6.67 -3.60 5.94
N TYR A 69 -7.12 -2.57 5.24
CA TYR A 69 -6.42 -1.30 5.15
C TYR A 69 -7.25 -0.21 5.81
N GLU A 70 -6.64 0.44 6.78
CA GLU A 70 -7.26 1.51 7.55
C GLU A 70 -6.45 2.80 7.41
N THR A 71 -7.16 3.92 7.31
CA THR A 71 -6.57 5.26 7.37
C THR A 71 -7.31 6.08 8.41
N SER A 72 -6.60 6.87 9.18
CA SER A 72 -7.23 7.84 10.07
C SER A 72 -6.56 9.21 9.96
N LEU A 73 -7.34 10.27 10.04
CA LEU A 73 -6.87 11.66 10.05
C LEU A 73 -7.44 12.38 11.26
N THR A 74 -6.58 12.86 12.12
CA THR A 74 -6.94 13.61 13.34
C THR A 74 -6.36 15.02 13.31
N PRO A 75 -7.18 16.09 13.43
CA PRO A 75 -6.70 17.46 13.51
C PRO A 75 -5.78 17.70 14.72
N ARG A 76 -4.78 18.57 14.56
CA ARG A 76 -3.88 19.02 15.63
C ARG A 76 -3.89 20.54 15.84
N GLY A 77 -3.34 20.95 16.98
CA GLY A 77 -3.15 22.36 17.32
C GLY A 77 -4.47 23.10 17.52
N ILE A 78 -4.49 24.36 17.11
CA ILE A 78 -5.65 25.26 17.28
C ILE A 78 -6.93 24.73 16.66
N VAL A 79 -6.84 23.98 15.55
CA VAL A 79 -8.01 23.38 14.87
C VAL A 79 -8.75 22.41 15.79
N LYS A 80 -8.02 21.66 16.63
CA LYS A 80 -8.61 20.71 17.59
C LYS A 80 -9.52 21.41 18.63
N LEU A 81 -9.28 22.69 18.90
CA LEU A 81 -10.10 23.46 19.83
C LEU A 81 -11.47 23.81 19.25
N PHE A 82 -11.58 23.91 17.93
CA PHE A 82 -12.81 24.28 17.25
C PHE A 82 -13.50 23.08 16.57
N ARG A 83 -12.72 22.04 16.24
CA ARG A 83 -13.20 20.81 15.59
C ARG A 83 -12.45 19.62 16.15
N SER A 84 -13.05 18.97 17.14
CA SER A 84 -12.62 17.68 17.65
C SER A 84 -13.21 16.58 16.78
N GLY A 85 -12.51 15.43 16.69
CA GLY A 85 -12.95 14.27 15.94
C GLY A 85 -11.86 13.75 15.01
N SER A 86 -12.23 12.82 14.17
CA SER A 86 -11.34 12.19 13.18
C SER A 86 -12.11 11.81 11.93
N ILE A 87 -11.38 11.58 10.85
CA ILE A 87 -11.88 10.85 9.68
C ILE A 87 -11.21 9.49 9.73
N VAL A 88 -12.00 8.43 9.82
CA VAL A 88 -11.52 7.05 9.78
C VAL A 88 -12.12 6.38 8.54
N GLU A 89 -11.26 5.72 7.77
CA GLU A 89 -11.65 4.97 6.59
C GLU A 89 -11.06 3.57 6.67
N THR A 90 -11.87 2.58 6.37
CA THR A 90 -11.47 1.17 6.43
C THR A 90 -11.96 0.46 5.16
N THR A 91 -11.16 -0.43 4.63
CA THR A 91 -11.52 -1.32 3.52
C THR A 91 -10.99 -2.72 3.78
N SER A 92 -11.83 -3.73 3.57
CA SER A 92 -11.41 -5.11 3.46
C SER A 92 -11.02 -5.39 2.01
N LEU A 93 -9.93 -6.11 1.83
CA LEU A 93 -9.30 -6.40 0.53
C LEU A 93 -9.05 -7.90 0.42
N GLN A 94 -9.12 -8.41 -0.78
CA GLN A 94 -8.65 -9.75 -1.12
C GLN A 94 -7.55 -9.63 -2.18
N ILE A 95 -6.45 -10.38 -2.01
CA ILE A 95 -5.38 -10.45 -3.00
C ILE A 95 -5.19 -11.92 -3.36
N GLU A 96 -5.55 -12.26 -4.61
CA GLU A 96 -5.41 -13.60 -5.17
C GLU A 96 -4.75 -13.49 -6.54
N ASP A 97 -3.77 -14.32 -6.82
CA ASP A 97 -3.03 -14.35 -8.09
C ASP A 97 -2.50 -12.98 -8.54
N GLY A 98 -2.13 -12.13 -7.57
CA GLY A 98 -1.65 -10.78 -7.84
C GLY A 98 -2.75 -9.77 -8.21
N ILE A 99 -4.02 -10.14 -8.07
CA ILE A 99 -5.18 -9.28 -8.31
C ILE A 99 -5.73 -8.83 -6.96
N LEU A 100 -5.81 -7.52 -6.78
CA LEU A 100 -6.43 -6.90 -5.60
C LEU A 100 -7.88 -6.58 -5.88
N THR A 101 -8.77 -7.09 -5.03
CA THR A 101 -10.22 -6.86 -5.08
C THR A 101 -10.67 -6.22 -3.77
N PRO A 102 -11.26 -5.01 -3.78
CA PRO A 102 -11.90 -4.46 -2.60
C PRO A 102 -13.22 -5.20 -2.35
N LEU A 103 -13.51 -5.50 -1.08
CA LEU A 103 -14.75 -6.17 -0.67
C LEU A 103 -15.75 -5.18 -0.07
N ASP A 104 -15.26 -4.26 0.73
CA ASP A 104 -16.06 -3.19 1.33
C ASP A 104 -15.27 -1.88 1.44
N TYR A 105 -15.97 -0.84 1.83
CA TYR A 105 -15.40 0.44 2.24
C TYR A 105 -16.32 1.12 3.22
N ARG A 106 -15.75 1.59 4.32
CA ARG A 106 -16.45 2.39 5.34
C ARG A 106 -15.67 3.66 5.62
N SER A 107 -16.41 4.75 5.80
CA SER A 107 -15.83 6.03 6.22
C SER A 107 -16.73 6.67 7.27
N THR A 108 -16.10 7.13 8.36
CA THR A 108 -16.78 7.92 9.41
C THR A 108 -15.99 9.21 9.61
N ASP A 109 -16.64 10.33 9.29
CA ASP A 109 -16.09 11.68 9.47
C ASP A 109 -16.83 12.36 10.63
N THR A 110 -16.20 12.35 11.82
CA THR A 110 -16.72 13.00 13.03
C THR A 110 -16.24 14.45 13.18
N ILE A 111 -15.38 14.95 12.27
CA ILE A 111 -15.00 16.37 12.19
C ILE A 111 -16.16 17.16 11.60
N ALA A 112 -16.93 16.54 10.71
CA ALA A 112 -18.12 17.12 10.13
C ALA A 112 -19.27 17.17 11.15
N ASP A 113 -20.07 18.21 11.09
CA ASP A 113 -21.29 18.37 11.88
C ASP A 113 -22.48 18.59 10.91
N PRO A 114 -23.46 17.68 10.87
CA PRO A 114 -23.49 16.37 11.55
C PRO A 114 -22.42 15.40 11.05
N THR A 115 -22.10 14.37 11.86
CA THR A 115 -21.21 13.27 11.48
C THR A 115 -21.63 12.67 10.13
N ARG A 116 -20.65 12.43 9.25
CA ARG A 116 -20.90 11.84 7.94
C ARG A 116 -20.43 10.40 7.90
N LYS A 117 -21.27 9.53 7.36
CA LYS A 117 -20.93 8.11 7.14
C LYS A 117 -21.05 7.77 5.67
N THR A 118 -20.23 6.83 5.24
CA THR A 118 -20.28 6.25 3.91
C THR A 118 -19.94 4.77 4.06
N GLU A 119 -20.74 3.93 3.40
CA GLU A 119 -20.56 2.50 3.40
C GLU A 119 -20.81 1.97 2.00
N TYR A 120 -19.87 1.18 1.45
CA TYR A 120 -20.00 0.51 0.17
C TYR A 120 -19.65 -0.97 0.32
N LEU A 121 -20.36 -1.81 -0.42
CA LEU A 121 -20.04 -3.20 -0.67
C LEU A 121 -19.70 -3.33 -2.15
N PHE A 122 -18.60 -4.02 -2.44
CA PHE A 122 -18.12 -4.29 -3.79
C PHE A 122 -18.37 -5.75 -4.10
N ASP A 123 -19.39 -6.02 -4.91
CA ASP A 123 -19.66 -7.37 -5.37
C ASP A 123 -18.80 -7.69 -6.60
N THR A 124 -18.22 -8.89 -6.65
CA THR A 124 -17.33 -9.29 -7.76
C THR A 124 -18.06 -9.42 -9.08
N PRO A 125 -17.39 -9.16 -10.22
CA PRO A 125 -18.03 -9.12 -11.55
C PRO A 125 -18.87 -10.36 -11.89
N PRO A 126 -20.06 -10.16 -12.51
CA PRO A 126 -20.61 -8.91 -13.05
C PRO A 126 -21.40 -8.07 -12.01
N GLY A 127 -20.87 -7.92 -10.82
CA GLY A 127 -21.54 -7.38 -9.66
C GLY A 127 -21.81 -5.88 -9.68
N ARG A 128 -22.07 -5.38 -8.48
CA ARG A 128 -22.48 -3.98 -8.27
C ARG A 128 -21.71 -3.39 -7.09
N VAL A 129 -21.62 -2.08 -7.05
CA VAL A 129 -21.27 -1.33 -5.84
C VAL A 129 -22.57 -0.83 -5.22
N THR A 130 -22.87 -1.35 -4.05
CA THR A 130 -24.09 -0.98 -3.31
C THR A 130 -23.73 -0.33 -1.98
N GLY A 131 -24.64 0.43 -1.39
CA GLY A 131 -24.40 1.00 -0.08
C GLY A 131 -25.06 2.36 0.14
N ILE A 132 -24.42 3.19 0.99
CA ILE A 132 -24.94 4.50 1.40
C ILE A 132 -23.84 5.55 1.32
N TYR A 133 -24.15 6.67 0.70
CA TYR A 133 -23.34 7.88 0.70
C TYR A 133 -24.14 9.09 1.18
N LYS A 134 -23.82 9.61 2.36
CA LYS A 134 -24.55 10.77 2.93
C LYS A 134 -26.07 10.60 2.86
N ASP A 135 -26.55 9.54 3.46
CA ASP A 135 -27.99 9.18 3.55
C ASP A 135 -28.68 8.89 2.21
N ARG A 136 -27.94 8.74 1.11
CA ARG A 136 -28.45 8.32 -0.19
C ARG A 136 -28.02 6.90 -0.50
N GLU A 137 -28.95 6.10 -0.96
CA GLU A 137 -28.66 4.77 -1.50
C GLU A 137 -27.78 4.88 -2.74
N VAL A 138 -26.88 3.93 -2.87
CA VAL A 138 -25.97 3.77 -4.00
C VAL A 138 -26.17 2.38 -4.56
N ASP A 139 -26.33 2.30 -5.87
CA ASP A 139 -26.43 1.05 -6.61
C ASP A 139 -25.91 1.26 -8.04
N GLU A 140 -24.61 1.03 -8.23
CA GLU A 140 -23.89 1.28 -9.47
C GLU A 140 -23.24 -0.01 -9.99
N PRO A 141 -23.17 -0.22 -11.31
CA PRO A 141 -22.45 -1.35 -11.86
C PRO A 141 -20.97 -1.32 -11.43
N MET A 142 -20.42 -2.48 -11.04
CA MET A 142 -19.01 -2.64 -10.79
C MET A 142 -18.21 -2.46 -12.08
N ARG A 143 -17.07 -1.77 -12.03
CA ARG A 143 -16.14 -1.66 -13.14
C ARG A 143 -15.03 -2.70 -13.02
N PRO A 144 -14.51 -3.23 -14.13
CA PRO A 144 -13.31 -4.05 -14.10
C PRO A 144 -12.16 -3.30 -13.42
N ASN A 145 -11.41 -3.96 -12.54
CA ASN A 145 -10.32 -3.38 -11.75
C ASN A 145 -10.75 -2.09 -10.99
N GLY A 146 -12.01 -2.06 -10.56
CA GLY A 146 -12.55 -0.95 -9.79
C GLY A 146 -12.10 -1.02 -8.33
N HIS A 147 -11.74 0.13 -7.77
CA HIS A 147 -11.27 0.28 -6.39
C HIS A 147 -12.09 1.35 -5.66
N ASN A 148 -12.01 1.36 -4.35
CA ASN A 148 -12.38 2.54 -3.57
C ASN A 148 -11.14 3.46 -3.39
N ARG A 149 -11.35 4.63 -2.80
CA ARG A 149 -10.31 5.66 -2.71
C ARG A 149 -9.08 5.24 -1.91
N ILE A 150 -9.20 4.34 -0.93
CA ILE A 150 -8.05 3.88 -0.14
C ILE A 150 -7.48 2.55 -0.67
N SER A 151 -8.31 1.63 -1.20
CA SER A 151 -7.80 0.42 -1.83
C SER A 151 -6.93 0.69 -3.06
N ALA A 152 -7.17 1.81 -3.74
CA ALA A 152 -6.33 2.28 -4.85
C ALA A 152 -4.86 2.48 -4.43
N HIS A 153 -4.58 2.92 -3.19
CA HIS A 153 -3.22 3.05 -2.69
C HIS A 153 -2.53 1.69 -2.58
N VAL A 154 -3.24 0.69 -2.06
CA VAL A 154 -2.71 -0.68 -1.94
C VAL A 154 -2.50 -1.31 -3.32
N ALA A 155 -3.40 -1.04 -4.28
CA ALA A 155 -3.24 -1.50 -5.67
C ALA A 155 -1.97 -0.92 -6.33
N VAL A 156 -1.68 0.35 -6.09
CA VAL A 156 -0.43 0.98 -6.55
C VAL A 156 0.79 0.33 -5.90
N MET A 157 0.78 0.10 -4.59
CA MET A 157 1.88 -0.58 -3.89
C MET A 157 2.08 -2.00 -4.41
N LEU A 158 1.00 -2.75 -4.64
CA LEU A 158 1.05 -4.09 -5.22
C LEU A 158 1.70 -4.07 -6.61
N ALA A 159 1.26 -3.15 -7.47
CA ALA A 159 1.83 -3.02 -8.82
C ALA A 159 3.33 -2.69 -8.78
N MET A 160 3.76 -1.78 -7.91
CA MET A 160 5.17 -1.43 -7.75
C MET A 160 6.01 -2.60 -7.24
N ASN A 161 5.52 -3.35 -6.26
CA ASN A 161 6.23 -4.50 -5.68
C ASN A 161 6.32 -5.68 -6.65
N THR A 162 5.31 -5.87 -7.50
CA THR A 162 5.28 -6.97 -8.48
C THR A 162 5.88 -6.57 -9.84
N GLY A 163 6.21 -5.30 -10.05
CA GLY A 163 6.65 -4.78 -11.35
C GLY A 163 5.54 -4.75 -12.40
N ALA A 164 4.28 -4.85 -11.98
CA ALA A 164 3.14 -4.78 -12.90
C ALA A 164 2.98 -3.36 -13.45
N SER A 165 2.71 -3.26 -14.75
CA SER A 165 2.43 -1.96 -15.38
C SER A 165 1.02 -1.49 -15.01
N MET A 166 0.93 -0.32 -14.40
CA MET A 166 -0.35 0.34 -14.11
C MET A 166 -0.33 1.75 -14.70
N THR A 167 -1.24 2.03 -15.63
CA THR A 167 -1.35 3.35 -16.29
C THR A 167 -2.65 4.08 -15.93
N ALA A 168 -3.65 3.35 -15.48
CA ALA A 168 -4.94 3.91 -15.07
C ALA A 168 -5.63 3.01 -14.05
N ILE A 169 -6.53 3.62 -13.25
CA ILE A 169 -7.37 2.92 -12.27
C ILE A 169 -8.74 3.61 -12.18
N SER A 170 -9.80 2.81 -12.06
CA SER A 170 -11.15 3.31 -11.78
C SER A 170 -11.40 3.32 -10.28
N VAL A 171 -11.74 4.46 -9.72
CA VAL A 171 -11.99 4.63 -8.28
C VAL A 171 -13.43 5.04 -8.04
N PHE A 172 -14.12 4.28 -7.20
CA PHE A 172 -15.45 4.64 -6.70
C PHE A 172 -15.32 5.56 -5.49
N ASP A 173 -15.69 6.81 -5.68
CA ASP A 173 -15.65 7.84 -4.64
C ASP A 173 -16.87 8.77 -4.76
N ARG A 174 -17.48 9.11 -3.63
CA ARG A 174 -18.66 10.00 -3.54
C ARG A 174 -19.79 9.54 -4.45
N ALA A 175 -20.12 8.24 -4.37
CA ALA A 175 -21.19 7.59 -5.12
C ALA A 175 -21.06 7.71 -6.66
N ARG A 176 -19.84 7.70 -7.19
CA ARG A 176 -19.59 7.68 -8.63
C ARG A 176 -18.20 7.15 -8.96
N TRP A 177 -18.05 6.58 -10.11
CA TRP A 177 -16.76 6.21 -10.68
C TRP A 177 -16.00 7.41 -11.19
N ARG A 178 -14.68 7.38 -11.00
CA ARG A 178 -13.71 8.33 -11.56
C ARG A 178 -12.51 7.56 -12.05
N ASP A 179 -12.02 7.94 -13.21
CA ASP A 179 -10.81 7.35 -13.76
C ASP A 179 -9.62 8.25 -13.42
N PHE A 180 -8.53 7.63 -12.97
CA PHE A 180 -7.27 8.29 -12.69
C PHE A 180 -6.21 7.72 -13.60
N GLU A 181 -5.45 8.60 -14.25
CA GLU A 181 -4.25 8.26 -15.01
C GLU A 181 -3.04 8.35 -14.07
N PHE A 182 -2.13 7.40 -14.21
CA PHE A 182 -0.89 7.34 -13.44
C PHE A 182 0.32 7.57 -14.31
N GLU A 183 1.26 8.29 -13.76
CA GLU A 183 2.58 8.51 -14.34
C GLU A 183 3.62 8.14 -13.28
N VAL A 184 4.54 7.22 -13.63
CA VAL A 184 5.68 6.88 -12.80
C VAL A 184 6.86 7.71 -13.27
N LEU A 185 7.34 8.57 -12.38
CA LEU A 185 8.39 9.54 -12.65
C LEU A 185 9.64 9.21 -11.83
N PRO A 186 10.83 9.58 -12.31
CA PRO A 186 12.01 9.60 -11.45
C PRO A 186 11.72 10.42 -10.19
N GLY A 187 11.92 9.81 -9.04
CA GLY A 187 11.70 10.48 -7.77
C GLY A 187 12.88 11.37 -7.38
N LYS A 188 12.88 11.75 -6.13
CA LYS A 188 13.92 12.56 -5.50
C LYS A 188 14.21 12.01 -4.12
N THR A 189 15.34 12.38 -3.55
CA THR A 189 15.61 12.15 -2.13
C THR A 189 14.62 12.96 -1.28
N VAL A 190 13.79 12.28 -0.49
CA VAL A 190 12.85 12.89 0.45
C VAL A 190 13.42 12.83 1.85
N LYS A 191 13.53 14.01 2.48
CA LYS A 191 13.94 14.12 3.88
C LYS A 191 12.73 14.01 4.81
N THR A 192 12.79 13.07 5.75
CA THR A 192 11.80 12.85 6.80
C THR A 192 12.48 12.87 8.17
N PRO A 193 11.76 12.94 9.29
CA PRO A 193 12.33 12.74 10.62
C PRO A 193 13.02 11.39 10.83
N LEU A 194 12.64 10.36 10.06
CA LEU A 194 13.22 9.01 10.11
C LEU A 194 14.52 8.87 9.31
N GLY A 195 14.82 9.82 8.42
CA GLY A 195 15.98 9.80 7.54
C GLY A 195 15.70 10.33 6.14
N ASN A 196 16.66 10.09 5.25
CA ASN A 196 16.55 10.42 3.85
C ASN A 196 16.20 9.16 3.06
N TYR A 197 15.21 9.24 2.19
CA TYR A 197 14.75 8.13 1.34
C TYR A 197 14.86 8.50 -0.13
N GLU A 198 15.52 7.66 -0.89
CA GLU A 198 15.41 7.68 -2.35
C GLU A 198 14.02 7.18 -2.73
N THR A 199 13.33 7.92 -3.61
CA THR A 199 11.94 7.64 -3.94
C THR A 199 11.71 7.50 -5.43
N VAL A 200 10.59 6.86 -5.77
CA VAL A 200 9.93 6.97 -7.07
C VAL A 200 8.71 7.87 -6.88
N GLU A 201 8.44 8.78 -7.78
CA GLU A 201 7.22 9.59 -7.73
C GLU A 201 6.13 8.93 -8.57
N ILE A 202 4.99 8.65 -7.94
CA ILE A 202 3.79 8.20 -8.63
C ILE A 202 2.81 9.36 -8.62
N ARG A 203 2.62 9.96 -9.78
CA ARG A 203 1.68 11.07 -9.98
C ARG A 203 0.39 10.56 -10.57
N TYR A 204 -0.73 11.01 -10.04
CA TYR A 204 -2.03 10.68 -10.60
C TYR A 204 -2.96 11.89 -10.61
N SER A 205 -3.78 11.96 -11.66
CA SER A 205 -4.78 12.99 -11.86
C SER A 205 -6.07 12.38 -12.40
N SER A 206 -7.20 12.99 -12.10
CA SER A 206 -8.49 12.66 -12.73
C SER A 206 -8.73 13.59 -13.93
N ASP A 207 -9.93 13.50 -14.52
CA ASP A 207 -10.39 14.37 -15.62
C ASP A 207 -10.15 15.86 -15.35
N ASN A 208 -10.14 16.28 -14.10
CA ASN A 208 -9.73 17.62 -13.70
C ASN A 208 -8.20 17.70 -13.58
N LYS A 209 -7.54 17.97 -14.69
CA LYS A 209 -6.08 18.07 -14.77
C LYS A 209 -5.45 19.15 -13.90
N ASN A 210 -6.27 20.07 -13.36
CA ASN A 210 -5.79 21.07 -12.41
C ASN A 210 -5.53 20.49 -11.01
N LYS A 211 -5.92 19.22 -10.77
CA LYS A 211 -5.74 18.53 -9.48
C LYS A 211 -4.88 17.30 -9.67
N SER A 212 -3.80 17.25 -8.92
CA SER A 212 -2.90 16.10 -8.94
C SER A 212 -2.50 15.67 -7.54
N TRP A 213 -2.18 14.40 -7.43
CA TRP A 213 -1.57 13.80 -6.25
C TRP A 213 -0.24 13.19 -6.64
N SER A 214 0.77 13.40 -5.82
CA SER A 214 2.08 12.75 -5.95
C SER A 214 2.38 11.94 -4.70
N LEU A 215 2.61 10.65 -4.90
CA LEU A 215 3.13 9.75 -3.88
C LEU A 215 4.63 9.59 -4.11
N HIS A 216 5.45 9.98 -3.16
CA HIS A 216 6.88 9.69 -3.18
C HIS A 216 7.09 8.40 -2.39
N CYS A 217 7.28 7.30 -3.10
CA CYS A 217 7.35 5.95 -2.56
C CYS A 217 8.80 5.51 -2.44
N ALA A 218 9.19 4.96 -1.29
CA ALA A 218 10.54 4.48 -1.05
C ALA A 218 10.61 2.96 -1.25
N GLU A 219 11.51 2.50 -2.13
CA GLU A 219 11.77 1.06 -2.32
C GLU A 219 12.22 0.40 -1.01
N ALA A 220 13.03 1.11 -0.20
CA ALA A 220 13.48 0.64 1.11
C ALA A 220 12.35 0.38 2.12
N LEU A 221 11.12 0.79 1.83
CA LEU A 221 9.92 0.56 2.61
C LEU A 221 8.85 -0.15 1.76
N ASP A 222 9.27 -1.02 0.84
CA ASP A 222 8.38 -1.76 -0.08
C ASP A 222 7.38 -0.84 -0.79
N PHE A 223 7.87 0.29 -1.29
CA PHE A 223 7.10 1.35 -1.95
C PHE A 223 6.00 2.00 -1.09
N ALA A 224 6.10 1.90 0.24
CA ALA A 224 5.26 2.75 1.09
C ALA A 224 5.59 4.24 0.84
N PRO A 225 4.58 5.12 0.78
CA PRO A 225 4.81 6.54 0.55
C PRO A 225 5.49 7.18 1.77
N VAL A 226 6.62 7.86 1.56
CA VAL A 226 7.30 8.67 2.59
C VAL A 226 6.84 10.13 2.56
N MET A 227 6.21 10.54 1.46
CA MET A 227 5.58 11.83 1.32
C MET A 227 4.41 11.75 0.33
N ILE A 228 3.30 12.37 0.70
CA ILE A 228 2.10 12.51 -0.14
C ILE A 228 1.85 14.00 -0.34
N VAL A 229 1.65 14.42 -1.59
CA VAL A 229 1.40 15.81 -1.97
C VAL A 229 0.11 15.89 -2.76
N TYR A 230 -0.75 16.83 -2.41
CA TYR A 230 -1.89 17.24 -3.22
C TYR A 230 -1.67 18.64 -3.73
N SER A 231 -1.80 18.82 -5.03
CA SER A 231 -1.65 20.12 -5.71
C SER A 231 -2.93 20.47 -6.47
N GLU A 232 -3.21 21.75 -6.57
CA GLU A 232 -4.29 22.34 -7.37
C GLU A 232 -3.76 23.59 -8.06
N ASP A 233 -3.90 23.67 -9.38
CA ASP A 233 -3.32 24.73 -10.23
C ASP A 233 -1.79 24.89 -9.99
N ASP A 234 -1.07 23.76 -9.92
CA ASP A 234 0.36 23.66 -9.60
C ASP A 234 0.79 24.14 -8.20
N ASP A 235 -0.14 24.63 -7.38
CA ASP A 235 0.11 25.00 -6.00
C ASP A 235 -0.06 23.80 -5.07
N ILE A 236 0.92 23.57 -4.17
CA ILE A 236 0.80 22.55 -3.12
C ILE A 236 -0.23 23.01 -2.10
N LYS A 237 -1.36 22.31 -2.02
CA LYS A 237 -2.44 22.57 -1.06
C LYS A 237 -2.30 21.71 0.19
N SER A 238 -1.84 20.47 0.04
CA SER A 238 -1.64 19.55 1.16
C SER A 238 -0.34 18.78 1.02
N LYS A 239 0.27 18.50 2.16
CA LYS A 239 1.47 17.66 2.26
C LYS A 239 1.39 16.79 3.50
N ALA A 240 1.62 15.49 3.33
CA ALA A 240 1.82 14.55 4.42
C ALA A 240 3.26 14.03 4.35
N VAL A 241 3.96 14.01 5.49
CA VAL A 241 5.35 13.53 5.59
C VAL A 241 5.43 12.46 6.67
N LEU A 242 6.03 11.32 6.33
CA LEU A 242 6.23 10.18 7.22
C LEU A 242 7.06 10.59 8.44
N ILE A 243 6.57 10.21 9.64
CA ILE A 243 7.24 10.47 10.93
C ILE A 243 7.45 9.21 11.76
N GLU A 244 6.68 8.15 11.51
CA GLU A 244 6.81 6.84 12.16
C GLU A 244 6.49 5.76 11.13
N TYR A 245 7.21 4.65 11.19
CA TYR A 245 6.98 3.49 10.34
C TYR A 245 7.35 2.23 11.09
N GLU A 246 6.45 1.25 11.03
CA GLU A 246 6.62 -0.08 11.61
C GLU A 246 6.22 -1.11 10.57
N SER A 247 7.12 -2.03 10.25
CA SER A 247 6.79 -3.21 9.45
C SER A 247 6.11 -4.24 10.34
N LEU A 248 4.90 -4.63 9.97
CA LEU A 248 4.11 -5.62 10.72
C LEU A 248 4.43 -7.02 10.18
N SER A 249 4.68 -7.96 11.09
CA SER A 249 4.76 -9.38 10.71
C SER A 249 3.36 -9.92 10.49
N ALA A 250 3.20 -10.87 9.57
CA ALA A 250 1.97 -11.63 9.47
C ALA A 250 1.75 -12.36 10.80
N THR A 251 0.86 -11.86 11.64
CA THR A 251 0.51 -12.52 12.90
C THR A 251 -0.24 -13.78 12.53
N THR A 252 0.38 -14.94 12.72
CA THR A 252 -0.32 -16.23 12.68
C THR A 252 -1.41 -16.16 13.76
N VAL A 253 -2.67 -16.11 13.34
CA VAL A 253 -3.81 -16.18 14.28
C VAL A 253 -3.61 -17.41 15.12
N PRO A 254 -3.55 -17.33 16.48
CA PRO A 254 -3.41 -18.51 17.31
C PRO A 254 -4.58 -19.44 17.00
N ASN A 255 -4.25 -20.67 16.61
CA ASN A 255 -5.18 -21.75 16.34
C ASN A 255 -6.28 -21.77 17.41
N GLN A 256 -7.53 -21.51 17.04
CA GLN A 256 -8.66 -21.64 17.96
C GLN A 256 -8.64 -23.06 18.53
N PRO A 257 -8.79 -23.24 19.85
CA PRO A 257 -8.83 -24.56 20.43
C PRO A 257 -9.97 -25.36 19.81
N GLN A 258 -9.63 -26.50 19.23
CA GLN A 258 -10.59 -27.47 18.70
C GLN A 258 -11.62 -27.79 19.77
N PRO A 259 -12.92 -27.86 19.46
CA PRO A 259 -13.93 -28.26 20.41
C PRO A 259 -13.61 -29.68 20.86
N ILE A 260 -13.46 -29.86 22.19
CA ILE A 260 -13.23 -31.14 22.81
C ILE A 260 -14.46 -32.01 22.51
N SER A 261 -14.27 -33.03 21.66
CA SER A 261 -15.29 -34.06 21.45
C SER A 261 -15.54 -34.79 22.77
N SER A 262 -16.67 -34.51 23.40
CA SER A 262 -17.17 -35.31 24.54
C SER A 262 -17.61 -36.69 24.03
N ARG A 263 -16.94 -37.70 24.55
CA ARG A 263 -17.41 -39.07 24.49
C ARG A 263 -18.57 -39.30 25.47
#